data_4d055fdf7316570f65fc0da87c011a81
#
_entry.id   4d055fdf7316570f65fc0da87c011a81
#
_cell.length_a   1.000
_cell.length_b   1.000
_cell.length_c   1.000
_cell.angle_alpha   90.00
_cell.angle_beta   90.00
_cell.angle_gamma   90.00
#
_symmetry.space_group_name_H-M   'P 1'
#
loop_
_entity.id
_entity.type
_entity.pdbx_description
1 polymer ?
#
loop_
_entity_poly.entity_id
_entity_poly.type
_entity_poly.pdbx_seq_one_letter_code
_entity_poly.pdbx_strand_id
1 'polypeptide(L)'
;MQLTCFDNRVSRRLPALLLLLGVGGLAACGGQETENTGGKRATPVQVTAVAGDAIRETVTGIGSVQSIRRVELQAELAATVAEVAFVEGDPVTSGEAVIQLDDDQLVHQRQTLIAARKAAIATRDNATRTFDRVSDAYDRDAAAWDEFANARSDYQRAVAEVDRLDARIKVVEEQIEDAQVVSPLDGVISRTMVDVGDFVDLGEHLATIYQLRPIEVAFDLPERVLGRVEEEQAVTVNTSAFAGETFEGRVVFISPA
;
A
#
# COMPACT_ATOMS: atom_id res chain seq x y z
N MET A 1 -12.19 -8.15 15.54
CA MET A 1 -12.96 -7.12 14.83
C MET A 1 -11.98 -6.07 14.36
N GLN A 2 -11.86 -5.88 13.06
CA GLN A 2 -10.86 -4.98 12.47
C GLN A 2 -11.55 -3.71 11.97
N LEU A 3 -10.98 -2.56 12.27
CA LEU A 3 -11.47 -1.23 11.90
C LEU A 3 -10.41 -0.50 11.07
N THR A 4 -10.80 0.00 9.90
CA THR A 4 -9.93 0.86 9.11
C THR A 4 -10.33 2.32 9.34
N CYS A 5 -9.39 3.13 9.86
CA CYS A 5 -9.57 4.57 9.98
C CYS A 5 -9.13 5.27 8.68
N PHE A 6 -10.04 5.99 8.05
CA PHE A 6 -9.76 6.76 6.85
C PHE A 6 -9.52 8.23 7.19
N ASP A 7 -8.46 8.74 6.61
CA ASP A 7 -8.12 10.13 6.27
C ASP A 7 -8.53 11.26 7.24
N ASN A 8 -7.51 11.87 7.80
CA ASN A 8 -7.55 13.03 8.68
C ASN A 8 -7.95 14.31 7.93
N ARG A 9 -9.26 14.57 7.77
CA ARG A 9 -9.76 15.92 7.48
C ARG A 9 -10.31 16.56 8.74
N VAL A 10 -9.48 17.32 9.41
CA VAL A 10 -9.90 18.22 10.47
C VAL A 10 -10.80 19.30 9.86
N SER A 11 -12.12 19.11 9.92
CA SER A 11 -13.06 20.19 9.63
C SER A 11 -13.31 21.02 10.90
N ARG A 12 -12.53 22.09 11.03
CA ARG A 12 -12.83 23.16 12.00
C ARG A 12 -14.13 23.83 11.59
N ARG A 13 -15.22 23.51 12.26
CA ARG A 13 -16.44 24.31 12.22
C ARG A 13 -16.39 25.34 13.33
N LEU A 14 -16.21 26.61 12.93
CA LEU A 14 -16.47 27.76 13.79
C LEU A 14 -17.98 27.89 14.04
N PRO A 15 -18.43 28.19 15.27
CA PRO A 15 -19.80 28.60 15.52
C PRO A 15 -20.00 30.06 15.12
N ALA A 16 -20.89 30.30 14.17
CA ALA A 16 -21.36 31.64 13.85
C ALA A 16 -22.31 32.12 14.93
N LEU A 17 -21.86 33.13 15.64
CA LEU A 17 -22.63 33.93 16.59
C LEU A 17 -23.55 34.86 15.79
N LEU A 18 -24.86 34.67 15.85
CA LEU A 18 -25.85 35.60 15.27
C LEU A 18 -26.61 36.28 16.37
N LEU A 19 -26.25 37.51 16.56
CA LEU A 19 -26.86 38.50 17.43
C LEU A 19 -28.02 39.14 16.66
N LEU A 20 -29.26 39.06 17.17
CA LEU A 20 -30.39 39.86 16.66
C LEU A 20 -31.08 40.57 17.78
N LEU A 21 -30.86 41.87 17.87
CA LEU A 21 -31.63 42.85 18.58
C LEU A 21 -32.92 43.13 17.82
N GLY A 22 -34.00 43.31 18.52
CA GLY A 22 -35.26 43.81 17.97
C GLY A 22 -36.25 44.20 19.07
N VAL A 23 -36.21 45.37 19.36
CA VAL A 23 -36.95 46.47 19.93
C VAL A 23 -38.47 46.43 19.61
N GLY A 24 -39.25 46.67 20.68
CA GLY A 24 -40.27 47.75 20.69
C GLY A 24 -41.71 47.41 20.41
N GLY A 25 -42.57 47.91 21.25
CA GLY A 25 -43.89 48.33 20.85
C GLY A 25 -45.01 48.13 21.85
N LEU A 26 -45.23 49.17 22.59
CA LEU A 26 -46.31 49.67 23.37
C LEU A 26 -47.76 49.36 22.92
N ALA A 27 -48.59 49.15 23.94
CA ALA A 27 -49.89 49.78 24.26
C ALA A 27 -51.14 49.50 23.40
N ALA A 28 -52.20 49.04 24.02
CA ALA A 28 -53.41 49.90 24.23
C ALA A 28 -54.54 49.16 24.94
N CYS A 29 -55.20 49.93 25.75
CA CYS A 29 -56.39 49.66 26.56
C CYS A 29 -57.64 49.29 25.73
N GLY A 30 -58.59 48.63 26.41
CA GLY A 30 -59.99 48.92 26.19
C GLY A 30 -60.89 47.69 26.11
N GLY A 31 -61.91 47.68 27.00
CA GLY A 31 -63.11 46.95 26.73
C GLY A 31 -63.46 45.86 27.71
N GLN A 32 -64.13 46.25 28.73
CA GLN A 32 -64.89 45.42 29.71
C GLN A 32 -66.19 45.06 29.06
N GLU A 33 -66.48 43.78 28.91
CA GLU A 33 -67.83 43.24 28.82
C GLU A 33 -67.89 41.94 29.59
N THR A 34 -68.71 42.07 30.71
CA THR A 34 -69.08 40.95 31.54
C THR A 34 -70.26 40.21 30.91
N GLU A 35 -70.00 39.06 30.33
CA GLU A 35 -71.06 38.08 30.07
C GLU A 35 -70.88 36.86 30.99
N ASN A 36 -71.83 36.83 31.98
CA ASN A 36 -71.96 35.76 32.97
C ASN A 36 -72.70 34.57 32.30
N THR A 37 -71.98 33.62 31.75
CA THR A 37 -72.62 32.36 31.36
C THR A 37 -72.01 31.23 32.18
N GLY A 38 -72.86 30.57 32.99
CA GLY A 38 -72.49 29.46 33.84
C GLY A 38 -71.87 28.28 33.09
N GLY A 39 -70.59 28.43 32.78
CA GLY A 39 -69.79 27.38 32.21
C GLY A 39 -69.12 26.53 33.28
N LYS A 40 -69.22 25.23 33.15
CA LYS A 40 -68.50 24.25 33.98
C LYS A 40 -67.05 24.71 34.08
N ARG A 41 -66.58 24.93 35.33
CA ARG A 41 -65.17 25.24 35.56
C ARG A 41 -64.31 24.15 34.98
N ALA A 42 -63.67 24.47 33.87
CA ALA A 42 -62.62 23.60 33.30
C ALA A 42 -61.43 23.55 34.26
N THR A 43 -61.08 22.36 34.66
CA THR A 43 -59.92 22.15 35.51
C THR A 43 -58.68 22.46 34.63
N PRO A 44 -57.82 23.38 35.05
CA PRO A 44 -56.62 23.65 34.30
C PRO A 44 -55.71 22.40 34.28
N VAL A 45 -55.47 21.87 33.15
CA VAL A 45 -54.54 20.75 32.91
C VAL A 45 -53.28 21.31 32.24
N GLN A 46 -52.15 20.91 32.80
CA GLN A 46 -50.88 21.24 32.21
C GLN A 46 -50.54 20.16 31.16
N VAL A 47 -50.51 20.52 29.91
CA VAL A 47 -50.12 19.64 28.81
C VAL A 47 -48.69 19.93 28.42
N THR A 48 -47.87 18.91 28.40
CA THR A 48 -46.51 18.95 27.89
C THR A 48 -46.48 18.17 26.55
N ALA A 49 -45.98 18.80 25.54
CA ALA A 49 -45.79 18.10 24.27
C ALA A 49 -44.74 16.99 24.46
N VAL A 50 -45.10 15.77 24.08
CA VAL A 50 -44.15 14.65 24.07
C VAL A 50 -43.23 14.88 22.87
N ALA A 51 -41.98 15.18 23.13
CA ALA A 51 -40.93 15.13 22.10
C ALA A 51 -40.42 13.70 22.02
N GLY A 52 -40.49 13.11 20.85
CA GLY A 52 -39.82 11.84 20.61
C GLY A 52 -38.31 12.10 20.50
N ASP A 53 -37.53 11.55 21.41
CA ASP A 53 -36.08 11.57 21.33
C ASP A 53 -35.61 10.19 20.92
N ALA A 54 -34.59 10.14 20.04
CA ALA A 54 -34.01 8.90 19.56
C ALA A 54 -32.99 8.40 20.61
N ILE A 55 -33.24 7.27 21.21
CA ILE A 55 -32.29 6.63 22.11
C ILE A 55 -31.24 5.93 21.23
N ARG A 56 -30.01 6.38 21.34
CA ARG A 56 -28.86 5.70 20.74
C ARG A 56 -28.23 4.78 21.77
N GLU A 57 -28.26 3.49 21.48
CA GLU A 57 -27.50 2.51 22.27
C GLU A 57 -26.04 2.55 21.82
N THR A 58 -25.13 2.78 22.74
CA THR A 58 -23.68 2.82 22.45
C THR A 58 -23.02 1.60 23.08
N VAL A 59 -22.28 0.86 22.27
CA VAL A 59 -21.44 -0.24 22.74
C VAL A 59 -20.01 0.26 22.83
N THR A 60 -19.38 0.04 24.00
CA THR A 60 -17.97 0.41 24.21
C THR A 60 -17.13 -0.84 24.38
N GLY A 61 -15.96 -0.84 23.77
CA GLY A 61 -14.95 -1.90 23.86
C GLY A 61 -13.55 -1.31 24.01
N ILE A 62 -12.63 -2.08 24.55
CA ILE A 62 -11.22 -1.76 24.59
C ILE A 62 -10.57 -2.47 23.40
N GLY A 63 -9.75 -1.75 22.63
CA GLY A 63 -9.07 -2.29 21.47
C GLY A 63 -7.59 -1.95 21.45
N SER A 64 -6.86 -2.67 20.62
CA SER A 64 -5.45 -2.43 20.30
C SER A 64 -5.30 -1.91 18.88
N VAL A 65 -4.42 -0.93 18.71
CA VAL A 65 -4.06 -0.38 17.41
C VAL A 65 -3.07 -1.32 16.74
N GLN A 66 -3.33 -1.66 15.50
CA GLN A 66 -2.49 -2.57 14.71
C GLN A 66 -2.18 -1.94 13.34
N SER A 67 -1.04 -2.29 12.78
CA SER A 67 -0.73 -1.98 11.39
C SER A 67 -1.53 -2.92 10.48
N ILE A 68 -2.01 -2.41 9.37
CA ILE A 68 -2.74 -3.21 8.35
C ILE A 68 -1.84 -4.27 7.73
N ARG A 69 -0.59 -3.93 7.47
CA ARG A 69 0.38 -4.83 6.86
C ARG A 69 1.72 -4.72 7.57
N ARG A 70 2.31 -5.87 7.76
CA ARG A 70 3.69 -6.04 8.17
C ARG A 70 4.40 -6.83 7.07
N VAL A 71 5.51 -6.32 6.59
CA VAL A 71 6.35 -7.00 5.61
C VAL A 71 7.75 -7.16 6.20
N GLU A 72 8.26 -8.37 6.11
CA GLU A 72 9.62 -8.70 6.47
C GLU A 72 10.45 -8.73 5.19
N LEU A 73 11.41 -7.81 5.08
CA LEU A 73 12.36 -7.78 3.99
C LEU A 73 13.40 -8.88 4.23
N GLN A 74 13.66 -9.67 3.20
CA GLN A 74 14.62 -10.76 3.22
C GLN A 74 15.63 -10.58 2.10
N ALA A 75 16.84 -11.11 2.30
CA ALA A 75 17.86 -11.13 1.26
C ALA A 75 17.47 -12.11 0.14
N GLU A 76 17.48 -11.66 -1.11
CA GLU A 76 17.21 -12.50 -2.27
C GLU A 76 18.48 -13.12 -2.85
N LEU A 77 19.65 -12.74 -2.32
CA LEU A 77 20.94 -13.35 -2.63
C LEU A 77 21.87 -13.32 -1.40
N ALA A 78 22.88 -14.17 -1.38
CA ALA A 78 23.90 -14.18 -0.35
C ALA A 78 25.02 -13.20 -0.72
N ALA A 79 25.20 -12.13 0.09
CA ALA A 79 26.22 -11.10 -0.13
C ALA A 79 26.52 -10.31 1.15
N THR A 80 27.49 -9.44 1.10
CA THR A 80 27.78 -8.49 2.18
C THR A 80 26.91 -7.23 2.04
N VAL A 81 26.43 -6.69 3.17
CA VAL A 81 25.70 -5.41 3.19
C VAL A 81 26.67 -4.28 2.89
N ALA A 82 26.48 -3.60 1.75
CA ALA A 82 27.31 -2.47 1.35
C ALA A 82 26.81 -1.16 1.96
N GLU A 83 25.47 -0.97 2.01
CA GLU A 83 24.86 0.24 2.55
C GLU A 83 23.49 -0.06 3.15
N VAL A 84 23.18 0.66 4.25
CA VAL A 84 21.83 0.73 4.85
C VAL A 84 21.39 2.18 4.74
N ALA A 85 20.38 2.45 3.89
CA ALA A 85 19.99 3.80 3.47
C ALA A 85 18.97 4.47 4.41
N PHE A 86 18.71 3.93 5.60
CA PHE A 86 17.67 4.42 6.52
C PHE A 86 18.10 4.32 8.00
N VAL A 87 17.31 4.96 8.85
CA VAL A 87 17.36 4.80 10.31
C VAL A 87 16.04 4.20 10.80
N GLU A 88 16.07 3.42 11.87
CA GLU A 88 14.85 2.88 12.50
C GLU A 88 13.86 4.02 12.82
N GLY A 89 12.62 3.86 12.36
CA GLY A 89 11.58 4.88 12.50
C GLY A 89 11.38 5.76 11.26
N ASP A 90 12.24 5.68 10.25
CA ASP A 90 12.11 6.47 9.04
C ASP A 90 10.92 6.00 8.19
N PRO A 91 10.21 6.94 7.57
CA PRO A 91 9.20 6.62 6.56
C PRO A 91 9.87 6.21 5.25
N VAL A 92 9.33 5.18 4.61
CA VAL A 92 9.76 4.71 3.28
C VAL A 92 8.59 4.62 2.33
N THR A 93 8.88 4.81 1.04
CA THR A 93 7.91 4.69 -0.03
C THR A 93 8.12 3.40 -0.82
N SER A 94 7.05 2.91 -1.46
CA SER A 94 7.12 1.72 -2.32
C SER A 94 8.11 1.93 -3.46
N GLY A 95 9.03 0.97 -3.64
CA GLY A 95 10.12 1.03 -4.63
C GLY A 95 11.37 1.77 -4.15
N GLU A 96 11.37 2.34 -2.95
CA GLU A 96 12.55 2.99 -2.38
C GLU A 96 13.59 1.95 -1.93
N ALA A 97 14.85 2.18 -2.29
CA ALA A 97 15.95 1.32 -1.89
C ALA A 97 16.22 1.48 -0.37
N VAL A 98 16.19 0.38 0.33
CA VAL A 98 16.34 0.30 1.79
C VAL A 98 17.74 -0.19 2.16
N ILE A 99 18.18 -1.27 1.52
CA ILE A 99 19.49 -1.89 1.75
C ILE A 99 20.12 -2.18 0.39
N GLN A 100 21.40 -1.88 0.26
CA GLN A 100 22.23 -2.26 -0.87
C GLN A 100 23.18 -3.36 -0.46
N LEU A 101 23.11 -4.50 -1.13
CA LEU A 101 24.09 -5.57 -1.02
C LEU A 101 25.23 -5.35 -2.01
N ASP A 102 26.40 -5.90 -1.73
CA ASP A 102 27.58 -5.82 -2.61
C ASP A 102 27.32 -6.59 -3.92
N ASP A 103 27.23 -5.86 -5.01
CA ASP A 103 26.99 -6.37 -6.36
C ASP A 103 28.19 -6.25 -7.30
N ASP A 104 29.34 -5.78 -6.81
CA ASP A 104 30.52 -5.51 -7.64
C ASP A 104 30.91 -6.71 -8.52
N GLN A 105 30.88 -7.92 -7.97
CA GLN A 105 31.19 -9.13 -8.71
C GLN A 105 30.18 -9.40 -9.84
N LEU A 106 28.91 -9.16 -9.59
CA LEU A 106 27.82 -9.34 -10.57
C LEU A 106 27.94 -8.31 -11.70
N VAL A 107 28.25 -7.07 -11.36
CA VAL A 107 28.50 -6.00 -12.36
C VAL A 107 29.69 -6.37 -13.27
N HIS A 108 30.79 -6.88 -12.72
CA HIS A 108 31.93 -7.34 -13.52
C HIS A 108 31.58 -8.57 -14.37
N GLN A 109 30.79 -9.50 -13.85
CA GLN A 109 30.31 -10.65 -14.61
C GLN A 109 29.42 -10.23 -15.77
N ARG A 110 28.48 -9.29 -15.57
CA ARG A 110 27.66 -8.71 -16.62
C ARG A 110 28.51 -8.08 -17.72
N GLN A 111 29.53 -7.30 -17.37
CA GLN A 111 30.44 -6.67 -18.35
C GLN A 111 31.16 -7.71 -19.19
N THR A 112 31.61 -8.81 -18.56
CA THR A 112 32.28 -9.92 -19.26
C THR A 112 31.33 -10.60 -20.27
N LEU A 113 30.07 -10.85 -19.86
CA LEU A 113 29.05 -11.44 -20.71
C LEU A 113 28.67 -10.50 -21.88
N ILE A 114 28.57 -9.20 -21.64
CA ILE A 114 28.32 -8.19 -22.68
C ILE A 114 29.48 -8.19 -23.74
N ALA A 115 30.74 -8.31 -23.30
CA ALA A 115 31.85 -8.41 -24.18
C ALA A 115 31.82 -9.71 -25.04
N ALA A 116 31.48 -10.85 -24.40
CA ALA A 116 31.29 -12.13 -25.08
C ALA A 116 30.15 -12.08 -26.11
N ARG A 117 29.02 -11.48 -25.74
CA ARG A 117 27.89 -11.24 -26.65
C ARG A 117 28.27 -10.42 -27.87
N LYS A 118 29.05 -9.36 -27.69
CA LYS A 118 29.55 -8.54 -28.79
C LYS A 118 30.39 -9.35 -29.78
N ALA A 119 31.24 -10.26 -29.29
CA ALA A 119 32.03 -11.17 -30.13
C ALA A 119 31.12 -12.20 -30.85
N ALA A 120 30.10 -12.74 -30.16
CA ALA A 120 29.14 -13.67 -30.76
C ALA A 120 28.30 -13.00 -31.86
N ILE A 121 27.90 -11.72 -31.69
CA ILE A 121 27.22 -10.94 -32.71
C ILE A 121 28.07 -10.81 -33.97
N ALA A 122 29.37 -10.50 -33.84
CA ALA A 122 30.28 -10.42 -35.00
C ALA A 122 30.37 -11.77 -35.73
N THR A 123 30.38 -12.89 -34.97
CA THR A 123 30.37 -14.25 -35.55
C THR A 123 29.05 -14.53 -36.26
N ARG A 124 27.91 -14.20 -35.65
CA ARG A 124 26.58 -14.32 -36.28
C ARG A 124 26.49 -13.53 -37.57
N ASP A 125 26.94 -12.28 -37.58
CA ASP A 125 26.88 -11.40 -38.73
C ASP A 125 27.76 -11.94 -39.90
N ASN A 126 28.91 -12.59 -39.59
CA ASN A 126 29.70 -13.27 -40.58
C ASN A 126 29.00 -14.52 -41.12
N ALA A 127 28.41 -15.35 -40.24
CA ALA A 127 27.64 -16.54 -40.62
C ALA A 127 26.43 -16.14 -41.48
N THR A 128 25.73 -15.05 -41.12
CA THR A 128 24.60 -14.49 -41.88
C THR A 128 25.03 -14.15 -43.32
N ARG A 129 26.11 -13.37 -43.48
CA ARG A 129 26.61 -13.01 -44.82
C ARG A 129 27.00 -14.25 -45.63
N THR A 130 27.57 -15.25 -44.99
CA THR A 130 27.95 -16.51 -45.66
C THR A 130 26.72 -17.29 -46.09
N PHE A 131 25.75 -17.43 -45.19
CA PHE A 131 24.48 -18.10 -45.48
C PHE A 131 23.72 -17.43 -46.63
N ASP A 132 23.57 -16.08 -46.60
CA ASP A 132 22.88 -15.33 -47.65
C ASP A 132 23.53 -15.56 -49.01
N ARG A 133 24.87 -15.47 -49.07
CA ARG A 133 25.61 -15.70 -50.32
C ARG A 133 25.46 -17.14 -50.85
N VAL A 134 25.52 -18.15 -49.94
CA VAL A 134 25.39 -19.56 -50.37
C VAL A 134 23.93 -19.87 -50.75
N SER A 135 22.95 -19.29 -50.02
CA SER A 135 21.53 -19.39 -50.35
C SER A 135 21.24 -18.84 -51.74
N ASP A 136 21.76 -17.63 -52.04
CA ASP A 136 21.63 -17.01 -53.36
C ASP A 136 22.27 -17.81 -54.50
N ALA A 137 23.41 -18.49 -54.21
CA ALA A 137 24.05 -19.37 -55.17
C ALA A 137 23.28 -20.68 -55.38
N TYR A 138 22.73 -21.26 -54.28
CA TYR A 138 21.94 -22.48 -54.35
C TYR A 138 20.61 -22.26 -55.13
N ASP A 139 19.94 -21.12 -54.93
CA ASP A 139 18.74 -20.75 -55.68
C ASP A 139 18.96 -20.57 -57.20
N ARG A 140 20.22 -20.39 -57.59
CA ARG A 140 20.67 -20.31 -59.03
C ARG A 140 21.34 -21.58 -59.50
N ASP A 141 21.16 -22.70 -58.78
CA ASP A 141 21.79 -23.99 -59.08
C ASP A 141 23.36 -23.93 -59.13
N ALA A 142 23.99 -22.94 -58.46
CA ALA A 142 25.42 -22.71 -58.46
C ALA A 142 26.14 -23.17 -57.16
N ALA A 143 25.42 -23.69 -56.18
CA ALA A 143 25.96 -24.29 -54.94
C ALA A 143 25.37 -25.66 -54.69
N ALA A 144 26.12 -26.56 -54.02
CA ALA A 144 25.67 -27.87 -53.64
C ALA A 144 24.75 -27.80 -52.38
N TRP A 145 23.82 -28.76 -52.26
CA TRP A 145 22.93 -28.89 -51.08
C TRP A 145 23.74 -28.96 -49.79
N ASP A 146 24.84 -29.71 -49.75
CA ASP A 146 25.65 -29.85 -48.54
C ASP A 146 26.26 -28.53 -48.09
N GLU A 147 26.68 -27.69 -49.05
CA GLU A 147 27.21 -26.35 -48.76
C GLU A 147 26.13 -25.44 -48.17
N PHE A 148 24.94 -25.44 -48.76
CA PHE A 148 23.79 -24.71 -48.24
C PHE A 148 23.38 -25.18 -46.83
N ALA A 149 23.29 -26.51 -46.65
CA ALA A 149 22.90 -27.10 -45.34
C ALA A 149 23.94 -26.76 -44.25
N ASN A 150 25.20 -26.76 -44.54
CA ASN A 150 26.28 -26.38 -43.63
C ASN A 150 26.23 -24.89 -43.30
N ALA A 151 26.11 -24.01 -44.29
CA ALA A 151 26.00 -22.57 -44.05
C ALA A 151 24.77 -22.21 -43.18
N ARG A 152 23.63 -22.87 -43.44
CA ARG A 152 22.43 -22.73 -42.64
C ARG A 152 22.65 -23.17 -41.19
N SER A 153 23.30 -24.32 -40.98
CA SER A 153 23.60 -24.84 -39.66
C SER A 153 24.53 -23.93 -38.86
N ASP A 154 25.54 -23.37 -39.53
CA ASP A 154 26.48 -22.43 -38.94
C ASP A 154 25.81 -21.12 -38.52
N TYR A 155 24.94 -20.60 -39.38
CA TYR A 155 24.11 -19.43 -39.06
C TYR A 155 23.20 -19.72 -37.83
N GLN A 156 22.48 -20.84 -37.85
CA GLN A 156 21.62 -21.20 -36.73
C GLN A 156 22.38 -21.36 -35.40
N ARG A 157 23.58 -21.95 -35.44
CA ARG A 157 24.45 -22.06 -34.26
C ARG A 157 24.89 -20.69 -33.75
N ALA A 158 25.27 -19.80 -34.66
CA ALA A 158 25.71 -18.46 -34.29
C ALA A 158 24.58 -17.61 -33.71
N VAL A 159 23.31 -17.75 -34.19
CA VAL A 159 22.14 -17.13 -33.61
C VAL A 159 21.89 -17.67 -32.21
N ALA A 160 21.86 -19.00 -32.06
CA ALA A 160 21.61 -19.64 -30.76
C ALA A 160 22.67 -19.26 -29.69
N GLU A 161 23.93 -18.99 -30.12
CA GLU A 161 24.97 -18.55 -29.19
C GLU A 161 24.70 -17.12 -28.67
N VAL A 162 24.22 -16.20 -29.54
CA VAL A 162 23.82 -14.86 -29.11
C VAL A 162 22.65 -14.96 -28.11
N ASP A 163 21.61 -15.74 -28.44
CA ASP A 163 20.43 -15.93 -27.58
C ASP A 163 20.81 -16.51 -26.21
N ARG A 164 21.77 -17.46 -26.20
CA ARG A 164 22.29 -18.04 -24.94
C ARG A 164 23.00 -16.99 -24.07
N LEU A 165 23.76 -16.09 -24.68
CA LEU A 165 24.45 -15.03 -23.95
C LEU A 165 23.47 -13.95 -23.48
N ASP A 166 22.45 -13.64 -24.26
CA ASP A 166 21.37 -12.72 -23.86
C ASP A 166 20.62 -13.25 -22.62
N ALA A 167 20.27 -14.54 -22.62
CA ALA A 167 19.65 -15.17 -21.48
C ALA A 167 20.55 -15.15 -20.22
N ARG A 168 21.87 -15.34 -20.39
CA ARG A 168 22.81 -15.25 -19.26
C ARG A 168 22.95 -13.84 -18.70
N ILE A 169 22.99 -12.83 -19.59
CA ILE A 169 23.05 -11.43 -19.19
C ILE A 169 21.81 -11.11 -18.34
N LYS A 170 20.63 -11.52 -18.80
CA LYS A 170 19.38 -11.28 -18.10
C LYS A 170 19.38 -11.88 -16.68
N VAL A 171 19.87 -13.10 -16.50
CA VAL A 171 19.98 -13.71 -15.16
C VAL A 171 20.88 -12.90 -14.23
N VAL A 172 22.01 -12.38 -14.74
CA VAL A 172 22.91 -11.57 -13.93
C VAL A 172 22.32 -10.18 -13.65
N GLU A 173 21.55 -9.63 -14.57
CA GLU A 173 20.82 -8.37 -14.35
C GLU A 173 19.74 -8.51 -13.28
N GLU A 174 18.97 -9.61 -13.28
CA GLU A 174 18.03 -9.95 -12.22
C GLU A 174 18.75 -10.07 -10.85
N GLN A 175 19.92 -10.73 -10.80
CA GLN A 175 20.70 -10.81 -9.56
C GLN A 175 21.24 -9.44 -9.08
N ILE A 176 21.55 -8.53 -9.98
CA ILE A 176 21.96 -7.15 -9.64
C ILE A 176 20.74 -6.37 -9.09
N GLU A 177 19.56 -6.59 -9.65
CA GLU A 177 18.31 -6.02 -9.11
C GLU A 177 18.00 -6.57 -7.72
N ASP A 178 18.17 -7.88 -7.49
CA ASP A 178 17.98 -8.57 -6.21
C ASP A 178 18.98 -8.09 -5.13
N ALA A 179 20.15 -7.55 -5.54
CA ALA A 179 21.10 -6.94 -4.63
C ALA A 179 20.60 -5.62 -4.03
N GLN A 180 19.63 -4.98 -4.68
CA GLN A 180 18.98 -3.78 -4.18
C GLN A 180 17.66 -4.12 -3.52
N VAL A 181 17.66 -4.25 -2.20
CA VAL A 181 16.46 -4.53 -1.42
C VAL A 181 15.59 -3.28 -1.35
N VAL A 182 14.40 -3.34 -1.95
CA VAL A 182 13.46 -2.22 -2.01
C VAL A 182 12.24 -2.44 -1.12
N SER A 183 11.63 -1.34 -0.67
CA SER A 183 10.36 -1.43 0.05
C SER A 183 9.21 -1.80 -0.90
N PRO A 184 8.42 -2.85 -0.62
CA PRO A 184 7.27 -3.22 -1.46
C PRO A 184 6.03 -2.36 -1.20
N LEU A 185 6.03 -1.51 -0.16
CA LEU A 185 4.90 -0.69 0.24
C LEU A 185 5.34 0.61 0.94
N ASP A 186 4.42 1.56 1.03
CA ASP A 186 4.61 2.76 1.83
C ASP A 186 4.45 2.42 3.31
N GLY A 187 5.44 2.77 4.13
CA GLY A 187 5.41 2.40 5.54
C GLY A 187 6.49 3.06 6.38
N VAL A 188 6.73 2.49 7.53
CA VAL A 188 7.81 2.88 8.45
C VAL A 188 8.66 1.66 8.79
N ILE A 189 9.97 1.81 8.72
CA ILE A 189 10.91 0.77 9.11
C ILE A 189 10.93 0.69 10.64
N SER A 190 10.66 -0.51 11.17
CA SER A 190 10.60 -0.71 12.63
C SER A 190 11.92 -1.12 13.21
N ARG A 191 12.55 -2.10 12.61
CA ARG A 191 13.80 -2.68 13.12
C ARG A 191 14.67 -3.15 11.97
N THR A 192 15.96 -2.89 12.10
CA THR A 192 17.02 -3.44 11.27
C THR A 192 17.65 -4.63 12.00
N MET A 193 17.94 -5.69 11.28
CA MET A 193 18.58 -6.90 11.81
C MET A 193 20.03 -7.04 11.36
N VAL A 194 20.49 -6.12 10.49
CA VAL A 194 21.82 -6.18 9.87
C VAL A 194 22.48 -4.81 9.89
N ASP A 195 23.81 -4.83 9.94
CA ASP A 195 24.65 -3.65 9.87
C ASP A 195 25.52 -3.66 8.59
N VAL A 196 26.02 -2.49 8.19
CA VAL A 196 26.95 -2.37 7.06
C VAL A 196 28.22 -3.20 7.33
N GLY A 197 28.53 -4.09 6.40
CA GLY A 197 29.65 -5.04 6.51
C GLY A 197 29.25 -6.44 6.96
N ASP A 198 28.03 -6.66 7.40
CA ASP A 198 27.53 -7.98 7.71
C ASP A 198 27.36 -8.82 6.44
N PHE A 199 27.61 -10.11 6.56
CA PHE A 199 27.32 -11.08 5.50
C PHE A 199 25.94 -11.69 5.75
N VAL A 200 25.06 -11.66 4.74
CA VAL A 200 23.71 -12.19 4.81
C VAL A 200 23.55 -13.37 3.87
N ASP A 201 22.77 -14.35 4.31
CA ASP A 201 22.41 -15.52 3.51
C ASP A 201 21.07 -15.33 2.79
N LEU A 202 20.83 -16.13 1.73
CA LEU A 202 19.55 -16.16 1.01
C LEU A 202 18.37 -16.43 1.97
N GLY A 203 17.37 -15.55 1.97
CA GLY A 203 16.19 -15.63 2.84
C GLY A 203 16.40 -15.09 4.25
N GLU A 204 17.57 -14.54 4.57
CA GLU A 204 17.82 -13.92 5.85
C GLU A 204 17.01 -12.63 6.02
N HIS A 205 16.46 -12.44 7.22
CA HIS A 205 15.61 -11.30 7.55
C HIS A 205 16.46 -10.05 7.78
N LEU A 206 16.24 -9.02 6.97
CA LEU A 206 17.03 -7.79 6.96
C LEU A 206 16.36 -6.67 7.76
N ALA A 207 15.08 -6.42 7.51
CA ALA A 207 14.31 -5.36 8.15
C ALA A 207 12.81 -5.68 8.15
N THR A 208 12.07 -4.99 9.03
CA THR A 208 10.61 -5.07 9.06
C THR A 208 9.99 -3.71 8.78
N ILE A 209 9.03 -3.69 7.86
CA ILE A 209 8.25 -2.50 7.49
C ILE A 209 6.82 -2.67 7.95
N TYR A 210 6.26 -1.62 8.58
CA TYR A 210 4.86 -1.55 8.97
C TYR A 210 4.14 -0.48 8.15
N GLN A 211 3.02 -0.85 7.55
CA GLN A 211 2.11 0.11 6.95
C GLN A 211 1.25 0.73 8.04
N LEU A 212 1.49 2.01 8.37
CA LEU A 212 0.79 2.73 9.42
C LEU A 212 -0.41 3.52 8.92
N ARG A 213 -0.67 3.55 7.62
CA ARG A 213 -1.80 4.26 7.01
C ARG A 213 -2.43 3.41 5.92
N PRO A 214 -3.73 3.10 6.02
CA PRO A 214 -4.60 3.31 7.19
C PRO A 214 -4.21 2.47 8.40
N ILE A 215 -4.73 2.79 9.59
CA ILE A 215 -4.54 2.03 10.83
C ILE A 215 -5.78 1.18 11.10
N GLU A 216 -5.59 -0.01 11.64
CA GLU A 216 -6.67 -0.86 12.13
C GLU A 216 -6.71 -0.87 13.67
N VAL A 217 -7.92 -0.96 14.19
CA VAL A 217 -8.15 -1.15 15.65
C VAL A 217 -8.89 -2.46 15.83
N ALA A 218 -8.21 -3.43 16.42
CA ALA A 218 -8.85 -4.69 16.82
C ALA A 218 -9.42 -4.53 18.23
N PHE A 219 -10.69 -4.87 18.43
CA PHE A 219 -11.32 -4.83 19.75
C PHE A 219 -12.28 -6.00 19.95
N ASP A 220 -12.35 -6.47 21.19
CA ASP A 220 -13.21 -7.58 21.57
C ASP A 220 -14.55 -7.08 22.06
N LEU A 221 -15.62 -7.68 21.58
CA LEU A 221 -16.98 -7.43 22.02
C LEU A 221 -17.59 -8.69 22.66
N PRO A 222 -18.36 -8.54 23.74
CA PRO A 222 -19.13 -9.66 24.28
C PRO A 222 -20.11 -10.21 23.25
N GLU A 223 -20.25 -11.55 23.19
CA GLU A 223 -21.13 -12.25 22.24
C GLU A 223 -22.57 -11.68 22.21
N ARG A 224 -23.12 -11.28 23.37
CA ARG A 224 -24.47 -10.72 23.47
C ARG A 224 -24.72 -9.44 22.67
N VAL A 225 -23.66 -8.72 22.27
CA VAL A 225 -23.76 -7.49 21.47
C VAL A 225 -23.32 -7.68 20.03
N LEU A 226 -22.69 -8.81 19.71
CA LEU A 226 -22.17 -9.10 18.39
C LEU A 226 -23.27 -9.06 17.30
N GLY A 227 -24.47 -9.57 17.59
CA GLY A 227 -25.61 -9.54 16.66
C GLY A 227 -26.22 -8.15 16.40
N ARG A 228 -25.67 -7.09 17.02
CA ARG A 228 -26.12 -5.69 16.85
C ARG A 228 -25.09 -4.82 16.13
N VAL A 229 -23.93 -5.40 15.82
CA VAL A 229 -22.86 -4.71 15.11
C VAL A 229 -22.87 -5.20 13.68
N GLU A 230 -22.86 -4.28 12.75
CA GLU A 230 -22.86 -4.55 11.31
C GLU A 230 -21.57 -4.01 10.68
N GLU A 231 -21.17 -4.62 9.58
CA GLU A 231 -20.08 -4.08 8.75
C GLU A 231 -20.47 -2.70 8.22
N GLU A 232 -19.50 -1.85 7.97
CA GLU A 232 -19.67 -0.43 7.59
C GLU A 232 -20.28 0.48 8.67
N GLN A 233 -20.61 -0.05 9.85
CA GLN A 233 -21.11 0.76 10.96
C GLN A 233 -20.04 1.76 11.42
N ALA A 234 -20.46 3.01 11.65
CA ALA A 234 -19.56 4.06 12.13
C ALA A 234 -19.12 3.79 13.58
N VAL A 235 -17.85 3.96 13.85
CA VAL A 235 -17.23 3.78 15.17
C VAL A 235 -16.38 5.00 15.50
N THR A 236 -16.39 5.34 16.77
CA THR A 236 -15.61 6.43 17.34
C THR A 236 -14.54 5.84 18.25
N VAL A 237 -13.29 6.18 17.99
CA VAL A 237 -12.13 5.72 18.75
C VAL A 237 -11.53 6.90 19.51
N ASN A 238 -11.32 6.71 20.80
CA ASN A 238 -10.61 7.65 21.66
C ASN A 238 -9.38 6.95 22.25
N THR A 239 -8.27 7.66 22.32
CA THR A 239 -7.03 7.12 22.89
C THR A 239 -6.44 8.07 23.92
N SER A 240 -5.80 7.51 24.95
CA SER A 240 -5.11 8.31 25.97
C SER A 240 -3.85 9.03 25.44
N ALA A 241 -3.27 8.53 24.33
CA ALA A 241 -2.12 9.16 23.68
C ALA A 241 -2.46 10.51 23.04
N PHE A 242 -3.74 10.70 22.62
CA PHE A 242 -4.24 11.93 22.02
C PHE A 242 -5.50 12.37 22.79
N ALA A 243 -5.28 12.82 24.04
CA ALA A 243 -6.37 13.21 24.93
C ALA A 243 -7.16 14.39 24.35
N GLY A 244 -8.48 14.18 24.12
CA GLY A 244 -9.38 15.17 23.54
C GLY A 244 -9.55 15.10 22.03
N GLU A 245 -8.82 14.24 21.34
CA GLU A 245 -9.06 13.93 19.93
C GLU A 245 -9.95 12.69 19.80
N THR A 246 -10.80 12.74 18.80
CA THR A 246 -11.75 11.67 18.47
C THR A 246 -11.49 11.22 17.04
N PHE A 247 -11.23 9.95 16.84
CA PHE A 247 -11.01 9.37 15.54
C PHE A 247 -12.27 8.65 15.07
N GLU A 248 -12.69 8.94 13.86
CA GLU A 248 -13.82 8.27 13.23
C GLU A 248 -13.32 7.10 12.39
N GLY A 249 -14.00 5.98 12.49
CA GLY A 249 -13.73 4.78 11.71
C GLY A 249 -15.00 4.05 11.38
N ARG A 250 -14.85 2.93 10.69
CA ARG A 250 -15.96 2.02 10.38
C ARG A 250 -15.54 0.57 10.63
N VAL A 251 -16.54 -0.26 10.91
CA VAL A 251 -16.36 -1.70 11.04
C VAL A 251 -16.03 -2.28 9.66
N VAL A 252 -14.88 -2.92 9.52
CA VAL A 252 -14.47 -3.55 8.26
C VAL A 252 -14.77 -5.04 8.25
N PHE A 253 -14.57 -5.68 9.39
CA PHE A 253 -14.72 -7.12 9.50
C PHE A 253 -15.16 -7.53 10.91
N ILE A 254 -16.04 -8.51 10.98
CA ILE A 254 -16.50 -9.13 12.22
C ILE A 254 -16.08 -10.60 12.20
N SER A 255 -15.08 -10.95 13.02
CA SER A 255 -14.68 -12.35 13.17
C SER A 255 -15.71 -13.09 14.02
N PRO A 256 -16.31 -14.16 13.53
CA PRO A 256 -16.98 -15.11 14.41
C PRO A 256 -15.91 -15.76 15.27
N ALA A 257 -16.02 -15.63 16.58
CA ALA A 257 -15.08 -16.19 17.54
C ALA A 257 -14.98 -17.73 17.44
#